data_7a76f46aacf2d776190dfeecdc4e31ed
#
_entry.id   7a76f46aacf2d776190dfeecdc4e31ed
#
_cell.length_a   1.000
_cell.length_b   1.000
_cell.length_c   1.000
_cell.angle_alpha   90.00
_cell.angle_beta   90.00
_cell.angle_gamma   90.00
#
_symmetry.space_group_name_H-M   'P 1'
#
loop_
_entity.id
_entity.type
_entity.pdbx_description
1 polymer ?
#
loop_
_entity_poly.entity_id
_entity_poly.type
_entity_poly.pdbx_seq_one_letter_code
_entity_poly.pdbx_strand_id
1 'polypeptide(L)'
;MTSPAGPSSPTEQEVRSLVERVIDGVIGSDQPPRAEAGSPPQTTVPGDTKTRIAIGSDHGGYPLKEKIGFRLKEAGYEVLDCGTDSHDSVDYPDFAHAVASEVASGACRYGVIVDGAGIGSAMVANKVPGVRAAPCHDLSTARNSREHNHANVLTLGAGLIGDALAWQIVEEWLSVEWGGDRHARRVAKIDAIEQQYSKVGMRQDTG
;
A
#
# COMPACT_ATOMS: atom_id res chain seq x y z
N MET A 1 48.24 -26.61 -40.72
CA MET A 1 46.96 -26.79 -40.05
C MET A 1 46.79 -25.63 -39.10
N THR A 2 46.04 -24.62 -39.52
CA THR A 2 45.75 -23.42 -38.72
C THR A 2 44.40 -23.62 -38.03
N SER A 3 44.41 -23.61 -36.69
CA SER A 3 43.17 -23.65 -35.89
C SER A 3 42.33 -22.39 -36.12
N PRO A 4 40.99 -22.50 -36.20
CA PRO A 4 40.14 -21.34 -36.29
C PRO A 4 40.10 -20.59 -34.97
N ALA A 5 40.24 -19.26 -35.02
CA ALA A 5 40.08 -18.38 -33.87
C ALA A 5 38.65 -18.48 -33.35
N GLY A 6 38.49 -18.70 -32.05
CA GLY A 6 37.18 -18.70 -31.38
C GLY A 6 36.55 -17.29 -31.41
N PRO A 7 35.22 -17.18 -31.17
CA PRO A 7 34.53 -15.91 -31.19
C PRO A 7 35.10 -14.98 -30.10
N SER A 8 35.46 -13.77 -30.51
CA SER A 8 35.94 -12.72 -29.60
C SER A 8 34.81 -12.27 -28.66
N SER A 9 35.12 -12.06 -27.38
CA SER A 9 34.15 -11.49 -26.44
C SER A 9 33.71 -10.11 -26.92
N PRO A 10 32.39 -9.78 -26.75
CA PRO A 10 31.86 -8.51 -27.22
C PRO A 10 32.56 -7.34 -26.52
N THR A 11 32.78 -6.28 -27.23
CA THR A 11 33.37 -5.05 -26.70
C THR A 11 32.36 -4.31 -25.80
N GLU A 12 32.85 -3.49 -24.89
CA GLU A 12 32.03 -2.69 -23.99
C GLU A 12 31.03 -1.81 -24.77
N GLN A 13 31.42 -1.32 -25.93
CA GLN A 13 30.57 -0.52 -26.81
C GLN A 13 29.43 -1.36 -27.44
N GLU A 14 29.66 -2.60 -27.78
CA GLU A 14 28.64 -3.53 -28.33
C GLU A 14 27.63 -3.92 -27.23
N VAL A 15 28.12 -4.16 -26.01
CA VAL A 15 27.26 -4.45 -24.87
C VAL A 15 26.38 -3.23 -24.56
N ARG A 16 26.94 -2.02 -24.53
CA ARG A 16 26.18 -0.79 -24.27
C ARG A 16 25.10 -0.53 -25.32
N SER A 17 25.45 -0.68 -26.58
CA SER A 17 24.49 -0.55 -27.71
C SER A 17 23.39 -1.61 -27.69
N LEU A 18 23.67 -2.83 -27.20
CA LEU A 18 22.68 -3.87 -27.02
C LEU A 18 21.72 -3.52 -25.88
N VAL A 19 22.24 -3.05 -24.76
CA VAL A 19 21.45 -2.62 -23.60
C VAL A 19 20.53 -1.46 -23.96
N GLU A 20 21.02 -0.43 -24.67
CA GLU A 20 20.22 0.70 -25.14
C GLU A 20 19.08 0.24 -26.07
N ARG A 21 19.34 -0.66 -27.02
CA ARG A 21 18.30 -1.21 -27.90
C ARG A 21 17.25 -2.05 -27.16
N VAL A 22 17.66 -2.78 -26.14
CA VAL A 22 16.72 -3.54 -25.28
C VAL A 22 15.86 -2.59 -24.46
N ILE A 23 16.46 -1.55 -23.89
CA ILE A 23 15.74 -0.52 -23.14
C ILE A 23 14.73 0.20 -24.04
N ASP A 24 15.15 0.64 -25.24
CA ASP A 24 14.26 1.31 -26.20
C ASP A 24 13.15 0.38 -26.71
N GLY A 25 13.43 -0.91 -26.90
CA GLY A 25 12.45 -1.90 -27.32
C GLY A 25 11.45 -2.29 -26.22
N VAL A 26 11.82 -2.16 -24.95
CA VAL A 26 10.96 -2.47 -23.79
C VAL A 26 10.19 -1.22 -23.31
N ILE A 27 10.79 -0.03 -23.48
CA ILE A 27 10.21 1.25 -23.03
C ILE A 27 9.59 2.04 -24.19
N GLY A 28 10.01 1.79 -25.44
CA GLY A 28 9.57 2.49 -26.62
C GLY A 28 8.44 1.80 -27.35
N SER A 29 7.31 2.48 -27.44
CA SER A 29 6.11 2.23 -28.26
C SER A 29 4.94 1.54 -27.56
N ASP A 30 4.21 2.31 -26.75
CA ASP A 30 2.75 2.36 -26.83
C ASP A 30 2.25 3.67 -26.19
N GLN A 31 2.35 4.79 -26.89
CA GLN A 31 1.51 5.93 -26.61
C GLN A 31 0.31 5.90 -27.55
N PRO A 32 -0.89 5.51 -27.06
CA PRO A 32 -2.11 5.86 -27.74
C PRO A 32 -2.36 7.37 -27.61
N PRO A 33 -3.09 8.01 -28.56
CA PRO A 33 -3.29 9.45 -28.59
C PRO A 33 -3.97 9.93 -27.29
N ARG A 34 -3.47 11.02 -26.78
CA ARG A 34 -3.91 11.75 -25.59
C ARG A 34 -5.38 12.17 -25.76
N ALA A 35 -6.30 11.35 -25.25
CA ALA A 35 -7.66 11.80 -24.98
C ALA A 35 -7.62 12.60 -23.66
N GLU A 36 -8.06 13.85 -23.72
CA GLU A 36 -8.29 14.68 -22.54
C GLU A 36 -9.39 14.03 -21.69
N ALA A 37 -9.00 13.14 -20.78
CA ALA A 37 -9.89 12.65 -19.74
C ALA A 37 -9.85 13.66 -18.61
N GLY A 38 -10.96 14.36 -18.43
CA GLY A 38 -11.16 15.28 -17.32
C GLY A 38 -10.80 14.61 -16.00
N SER A 39 -10.03 15.31 -15.18
CA SER A 39 -9.70 14.90 -13.80
C SER A 39 -10.99 14.53 -13.07
N PRO A 40 -11.02 13.41 -12.33
CA PRO A 40 -12.15 13.13 -11.45
C PRO A 40 -12.28 14.30 -10.46
N PRO A 41 -13.50 14.68 -10.06
CA PRO A 41 -13.70 15.84 -9.21
C PRO A 41 -12.92 15.64 -7.90
N GLN A 42 -11.92 16.48 -7.70
CA GLN A 42 -11.32 16.68 -6.39
C GLN A 42 -12.42 17.31 -5.54
N THR A 43 -13.01 16.54 -4.66
CA THR A 43 -13.90 17.08 -3.62
C THR A 43 -13.01 17.89 -2.69
N THR A 44 -12.83 19.16 -3.02
CA THR A 44 -12.29 20.15 -2.10
C THR A 44 -13.35 20.36 -1.02
N VAL A 45 -13.15 19.74 0.14
CA VAL A 45 -13.90 20.06 1.34
C VAL A 45 -13.36 21.40 1.85
N PRO A 46 -14.16 22.45 1.96
CA PRO A 46 -13.72 23.74 2.50
C PRO A 46 -13.62 23.63 4.02
N GLY A 47 -12.45 23.87 4.54
CA GLY A 47 -12.17 23.92 5.97
C GLY A 47 -10.99 23.02 6.30
N ASP A 48 -10.08 23.54 7.09
CA ASP A 48 -8.85 22.95 7.63
C ASP A 48 -9.11 21.65 8.41
N THR A 49 -9.62 20.62 7.74
CA THR A 49 -9.89 19.32 8.32
C THR A 49 -8.61 18.48 8.24
N LYS A 50 -7.98 18.33 9.39
CA LYS A 50 -6.82 17.44 9.55
C LYS A 50 -7.12 16.07 8.95
N THR A 51 -6.16 15.52 8.21
CA THR A 51 -6.30 14.14 7.70
C THR A 51 -6.45 13.19 8.86
N ARG A 52 -7.53 12.39 8.84
CA ARG A 52 -7.84 11.42 9.89
C ARG A 52 -7.29 10.04 9.53
N ILE A 53 -6.60 9.40 10.49
CA ILE A 53 -5.95 8.10 10.36
C ILE A 53 -6.51 7.16 11.43
N ALA A 54 -7.05 6.01 11.04
CA ALA A 54 -7.38 4.93 11.97
C ALA A 54 -6.10 4.15 12.32
N ILE A 55 -5.90 3.84 13.60
CA ILE A 55 -4.78 3.00 14.04
C ILE A 55 -5.30 1.88 14.94
N GLY A 56 -4.73 0.67 14.78
CA GLY A 56 -5.08 -0.47 15.62
C GLY A 56 -3.95 -1.47 15.71
N SER A 57 -3.99 -2.32 16.72
CA SER A 57 -3.03 -3.40 16.91
C SER A 57 -3.61 -4.55 17.70
N ASP A 58 -2.95 -5.72 17.66
CA ASP A 58 -3.07 -6.72 18.70
C ASP A 58 -2.16 -6.38 19.90
N HIS A 59 -2.13 -7.28 20.89
CA HIS A 59 -1.30 -7.13 22.08
C HIS A 59 0.20 -7.09 21.77
N GLY A 60 0.66 -7.80 20.73
CA GLY A 60 2.07 -7.81 20.29
C GLY A 60 2.49 -6.51 19.61
N GLY A 61 1.56 -5.87 18.93
CA GLY A 61 1.75 -4.57 18.26
C GLY A 61 1.50 -3.36 19.15
N TYR A 62 0.86 -3.53 20.31
CA TYR A 62 0.39 -2.44 21.15
C TYR A 62 1.46 -1.39 21.49
N PRO A 63 2.68 -1.74 21.97
CA PRO A 63 3.70 -0.72 22.30
C PRO A 63 4.14 0.11 21.09
N LEU A 64 4.22 -0.50 19.92
CA LEU A 64 4.59 0.21 18.68
C LEU A 64 3.43 1.07 18.17
N LYS A 65 2.18 0.59 18.27
CA LYS A 65 0.97 1.35 17.95
C LYS A 65 0.92 2.65 18.75
N GLU A 66 1.14 2.61 20.08
CA GLU A 66 1.12 3.78 20.93
C GLU A 66 2.15 4.84 20.49
N LYS A 67 3.39 4.39 20.18
CA LYS A 67 4.44 5.29 19.69
C LYS A 67 4.10 5.94 18.37
N ILE A 68 3.55 5.15 17.42
CA ILE A 68 3.13 5.65 16.11
C ILE A 68 1.95 6.63 16.27
N GLY A 69 0.95 6.29 17.08
CA GLY A 69 -0.20 7.14 17.35
C GLY A 69 0.17 8.48 17.96
N PHE A 70 1.15 8.48 18.90
CA PHE A 70 1.69 9.71 19.47
C PHE A 70 2.36 10.58 18.40
N ARG A 71 3.25 10.01 17.58
CA ARG A 71 3.96 10.74 16.52
C ARG A 71 3.04 11.25 15.42
N LEU A 72 1.99 10.51 15.05
CA LEU A 72 0.98 10.97 14.11
C LEU A 72 0.26 12.22 14.61
N LYS A 73 -0.10 12.26 15.92
CA LYS A 73 -0.71 13.44 16.55
C LYS A 73 0.25 14.64 16.54
N GLU A 74 1.54 14.43 16.88
CA GLU A 74 2.57 15.47 16.79
C GLU A 74 2.76 15.99 15.35
N ALA A 75 2.68 15.12 14.35
CA ALA A 75 2.73 15.47 12.93
C ALA A 75 1.44 16.18 12.42
N GLY A 76 0.43 16.37 13.29
CA GLY A 76 -0.77 17.14 12.97
C GLY A 76 -1.95 16.32 12.44
N TYR A 77 -1.85 15.00 12.41
CA TYR A 77 -2.96 14.13 12.01
C TYR A 77 -4.01 13.98 13.14
N GLU A 78 -5.27 13.77 12.75
CA GLU A 78 -6.29 13.27 13.66
C GLU A 78 -6.20 11.75 13.73
N VAL A 79 -6.07 11.18 14.93
CA VAL A 79 -5.89 9.74 15.11
C VAL A 79 -7.12 9.14 15.79
N LEU A 80 -7.76 8.19 15.09
CA LEU A 80 -8.79 7.31 15.64
C LEU A 80 -8.15 6.01 16.08
N ASP A 81 -8.09 5.77 17.39
CA ASP A 81 -7.58 4.52 17.96
C ASP A 81 -8.68 3.46 17.99
N CYS A 82 -8.46 2.35 17.29
CA CYS A 82 -9.37 1.20 17.20
C CYS A 82 -8.97 0.06 18.16
N GLY A 83 -7.98 0.27 19.04
CA GLY A 83 -7.50 -0.73 20.00
C GLY A 83 -6.29 -1.54 19.46
N THR A 84 -5.75 -2.55 20.20
CA THR A 84 -6.07 -2.79 21.62
C THR A 84 -5.46 -1.69 22.51
N ASP A 85 -5.87 -1.62 23.77
CA ASP A 85 -5.40 -0.66 24.79
C ASP A 85 -4.58 -1.33 25.92
N SER A 86 -4.21 -2.61 25.77
CA SER A 86 -3.48 -3.38 26.76
C SER A 86 -2.53 -4.40 26.14
N HIS A 87 -1.73 -5.05 27.01
CA HIS A 87 -0.88 -6.19 26.66
C HIS A 87 -1.61 -7.55 26.80
N ASP A 88 -2.87 -7.54 27.16
CA ASP A 88 -3.64 -8.77 27.27
C ASP A 88 -3.82 -9.41 25.89
N SER A 89 -3.75 -10.75 25.87
CA SER A 89 -3.85 -11.49 24.61
C SER A 89 -5.20 -11.26 23.94
N VAL A 90 -5.17 -10.79 22.72
CA VAL A 90 -6.33 -10.53 21.87
C VAL A 90 -6.07 -11.02 20.45
N ASP A 91 -7.13 -11.20 19.68
CA ASP A 91 -7.06 -11.68 18.30
C ASP A 91 -6.89 -10.50 17.33
N TYR A 92 -5.78 -10.48 16.59
CA TYR A 92 -5.46 -9.40 15.63
C TYR A 92 -6.55 -9.16 14.58
N PRO A 93 -7.34 -10.17 14.13
CA PRO A 93 -8.35 -9.94 13.10
C PRO A 93 -9.41 -8.91 13.48
N ASP A 94 -9.78 -8.84 14.76
CA ASP A 94 -10.82 -7.91 15.23
C ASP A 94 -10.38 -6.46 15.05
N PHE A 95 -9.14 -6.16 15.42
CA PHE A 95 -8.56 -4.81 15.31
C PHE A 95 -8.20 -4.44 13.87
N ALA A 96 -7.72 -5.41 13.08
CA ALA A 96 -7.48 -5.21 11.67
C ALA A 96 -8.78 -4.91 10.91
N HIS A 97 -9.87 -5.62 11.24
CA HIS A 97 -11.19 -5.36 10.69
C HIS A 97 -11.74 -3.99 11.12
N ALA A 98 -11.57 -3.61 12.39
CA ALA A 98 -12.02 -2.31 12.88
C ALA A 98 -11.37 -1.16 12.12
N VAL A 99 -10.02 -1.17 11.98
CA VAL A 99 -9.29 -0.15 11.19
C VAL A 99 -9.74 -0.15 9.73
N ALA A 100 -9.85 -1.32 9.11
CA ALA A 100 -10.26 -1.45 7.72
C ALA A 100 -11.67 -0.90 7.48
N SER A 101 -12.59 -1.12 8.41
CA SER A 101 -13.98 -0.61 8.36
C SER A 101 -14.04 0.92 8.41
N GLU A 102 -13.22 1.56 9.24
CA GLU A 102 -13.13 3.02 9.31
C GLU A 102 -12.60 3.65 8.02
N VAL A 103 -11.67 2.96 7.36
CA VAL A 103 -11.16 3.39 6.05
C VAL A 103 -12.18 3.14 4.95
N ALA A 104 -12.83 1.98 4.94
CA ALA A 104 -13.84 1.62 3.94
C ALA A 104 -15.08 2.52 3.99
N SER A 105 -15.50 2.93 5.18
CA SER A 105 -16.62 3.86 5.37
C SER A 105 -16.30 5.31 4.96
N GLY A 106 -15.01 5.63 4.77
CA GLY A 106 -14.53 6.99 4.51
C GLY A 106 -14.42 7.86 5.77
N ALA A 107 -14.66 7.31 6.98
CA ALA A 107 -14.48 8.03 8.24
C ALA A 107 -13.01 8.37 8.50
N CYS A 108 -12.09 7.51 8.01
CA CYS A 108 -10.67 7.76 8.00
C CYS A 108 -10.12 7.67 6.58
N ARG A 109 -9.19 8.57 6.23
CA ARG A 109 -8.53 8.53 4.92
C ARG A 109 -7.56 7.37 4.80
N TYR A 110 -6.87 7.03 5.88
CA TYR A 110 -5.85 6.00 5.94
C TYR A 110 -5.99 5.15 7.19
N GLY A 111 -5.44 3.93 7.12
CA GLY A 111 -5.32 3.03 8.27
C GLY A 111 -3.87 2.60 8.50
N VAL A 112 -3.49 2.41 9.76
CA VAL A 112 -2.24 1.80 10.18
C VAL A 112 -2.56 0.66 11.14
N ILE A 113 -2.09 -0.54 10.85
CA ILE A 113 -2.32 -1.72 11.69
C ILE A 113 -0.95 -2.31 12.09
N VAL A 114 -0.81 -2.66 13.36
CA VAL A 114 0.43 -3.23 13.91
C VAL A 114 0.13 -4.57 14.57
N ASP A 115 0.73 -5.64 14.08
CA ASP A 115 0.73 -6.94 14.74
C ASP A 115 2.16 -7.52 14.81
N GLY A 116 2.32 -8.79 15.14
CA GLY A 116 3.65 -9.40 15.23
C GLY A 116 4.44 -9.38 13.93
N ALA A 117 3.78 -9.54 12.77
CA ALA A 117 4.41 -9.61 11.44
C ALA A 117 3.80 -8.66 10.38
N GLY A 118 2.63 -8.10 10.62
CA GLY A 118 1.89 -7.29 9.66
C GLY A 118 1.17 -8.09 8.57
N ILE A 119 1.38 -9.40 8.51
CA ILE A 119 0.90 -10.27 7.43
C ILE A 119 -0.56 -10.63 7.61
N GLY A 120 -0.92 -11.15 8.79
CA GLY A 120 -2.29 -11.56 9.09
C GLY A 120 -3.25 -10.38 9.04
N SER A 121 -2.88 -9.25 9.60
CA SER A 121 -3.65 -8.02 9.56
C SER A 121 -3.86 -7.51 8.13
N ALA A 122 -2.85 -7.63 7.25
CA ALA A 122 -3.02 -7.30 5.84
C ALA A 122 -4.03 -8.22 5.15
N MET A 123 -4.00 -9.52 5.45
CA MET A 123 -4.95 -10.48 4.90
C MET A 123 -6.39 -10.16 5.31
N VAL A 124 -6.61 -9.82 6.58
CA VAL A 124 -7.93 -9.43 7.09
C VAL A 124 -8.41 -8.13 6.47
N ALA A 125 -7.58 -7.09 6.51
CA ALA A 125 -7.95 -5.78 5.98
C ALA A 125 -8.34 -5.84 4.50
N ASN A 126 -7.65 -6.65 3.70
CA ASN A 126 -7.97 -6.88 2.28
C ASN A 126 -9.25 -7.71 2.05
N LYS A 127 -9.96 -8.16 3.09
CA LYS A 127 -11.30 -8.75 2.96
C LYS A 127 -12.41 -7.71 3.01
N VAL A 128 -12.08 -6.48 3.44
CA VAL A 128 -13.05 -5.38 3.52
C VAL A 128 -13.06 -4.65 2.17
N PRO A 129 -14.22 -4.56 1.49
CA PRO A 129 -14.32 -3.89 0.20
C PRO A 129 -13.83 -2.45 0.23
N GLY A 130 -13.09 -2.05 -0.80
CA GLY A 130 -12.48 -0.71 -0.90
C GLY A 130 -11.15 -0.55 -0.14
N VAL A 131 -10.70 -1.59 0.58
CA VAL A 131 -9.42 -1.57 1.29
C VAL A 131 -8.32 -2.23 0.45
N ARG A 132 -7.20 -1.55 0.35
CA ARG A 132 -5.95 -2.05 -0.23
C ARG A 132 -4.86 -1.96 0.83
N ALA A 133 -4.74 -3.02 1.61
CA ALA A 133 -3.75 -3.13 2.69
C ALA A 133 -2.44 -3.71 2.17
N ALA A 134 -1.33 -3.07 2.55
CA ALA A 134 0.01 -3.48 2.18
C ALA A 134 0.89 -3.71 3.41
N PRO A 135 1.46 -4.92 3.59
CA PRO A 135 2.49 -5.16 4.60
C PRO A 135 3.81 -4.56 4.11
N CYS A 136 4.39 -3.63 4.87
CA CYS A 136 5.62 -2.96 4.52
C CYS A 136 6.67 -3.14 5.61
N HIS A 137 7.90 -3.49 5.19
CA HIS A 137 9.03 -3.75 6.08
C HIS A 137 10.23 -2.85 5.78
N ASP A 138 10.12 -2.03 4.74
CA ASP A 138 11.13 -1.08 4.27
C ASP A 138 10.47 0.10 3.53
N LEU A 139 11.28 1.15 3.24
CA LEU A 139 10.80 2.35 2.56
C LEU A 139 10.41 2.11 1.11
N SER A 140 11.04 1.14 0.43
CA SER A 140 10.75 0.84 -0.98
C SER A 140 9.37 0.19 -1.12
N THR A 141 9.02 -0.76 -0.23
CA THR A 141 7.70 -1.38 -0.20
C THR A 141 6.61 -0.38 0.19
N ALA A 142 6.91 0.51 1.15
CA ALA A 142 6.01 1.59 1.54
C ALA A 142 5.70 2.51 0.34
N ARG A 143 6.72 3.04 -0.32
CA ARG A 143 6.58 3.89 -1.50
C ARG A 143 5.80 3.18 -2.62
N ASN A 144 6.22 1.96 -2.99
CA ASN A 144 5.60 1.20 -4.07
C ASN A 144 4.10 0.95 -3.82
N SER A 145 3.74 0.60 -2.58
CA SER A 145 2.34 0.33 -2.23
C SER A 145 1.43 1.54 -2.43
N ARG A 146 1.94 2.75 -2.18
CA ARG A 146 1.21 4.00 -2.39
C ARG A 146 1.20 4.41 -3.86
N GLU A 147 2.39 4.56 -4.43
CA GLU A 147 2.57 5.09 -5.79
C GLU A 147 1.92 4.20 -6.84
N HIS A 148 2.11 2.88 -6.75
CA HIS A 148 1.68 1.95 -7.79
C HIS A 148 0.33 1.27 -7.51
N ASN A 149 -0.01 1.03 -6.24
CA ASN A 149 -1.19 0.24 -5.86
C ASN A 149 -2.26 1.05 -5.13
N HIS A 150 -2.01 2.34 -4.87
CA HIS A 150 -2.95 3.22 -4.17
C HIS A 150 -3.40 2.61 -2.84
N ALA A 151 -2.47 1.99 -2.09
CA ALA A 151 -2.76 1.41 -0.79
C ALA A 151 -3.32 2.46 0.16
N ASN A 152 -4.38 2.14 0.91
CA ASN A 152 -5.01 3.01 1.89
C ASN A 152 -4.92 2.48 3.32
N VAL A 153 -4.38 1.27 3.49
CA VAL A 153 -4.03 0.69 4.79
C VAL A 153 -2.60 0.19 4.75
N LEU A 154 -1.81 0.58 5.74
CA LEU A 154 -0.45 0.12 6.00
C LEU A 154 -0.48 -0.90 7.12
N THR A 155 0.19 -2.06 6.96
CA THR A 155 0.38 -3.00 8.06
C THR A 155 1.87 -3.18 8.37
N LEU A 156 2.20 -3.23 9.67
CA LEU A 156 3.56 -3.28 10.19
C LEU A 156 3.73 -4.46 11.14
N GLY A 157 4.91 -5.07 11.11
CA GLY A 157 5.29 -6.16 11.99
C GLY A 157 6.17 -5.71 13.15
N ALA A 158 5.63 -5.57 14.36
CA ALA A 158 6.38 -5.14 15.54
C ALA A 158 7.53 -6.11 15.93
N GLY A 159 7.41 -7.38 15.56
CA GLY A 159 8.47 -8.39 15.74
C GLY A 159 9.53 -8.40 14.63
N LEU A 160 9.33 -7.65 13.54
CA LEU A 160 10.21 -7.67 12.36
C LEU A 160 11.01 -6.39 12.20
N ILE A 161 10.49 -5.25 12.63
CA ILE A 161 11.10 -3.94 12.45
C ILE A 161 11.16 -3.19 13.78
N GLY A 162 12.25 -2.41 13.97
CA GLY A 162 12.38 -1.56 15.14
C GLY A 162 11.60 -0.23 15.02
N ASP A 163 11.35 0.42 16.14
CA ASP A 163 10.55 1.64 16.26
C ASP A 163 10.97 2.75 15.29
N ALA A 164 12.28 2.96 15.11
CA ALA A 164 12.80 4.01 14.25
C ALA A 164 12.47 3.74 12.76
N LEU A 165 12.65 2.50 12.30
CA LEU A 165 12.31 2.11 10.94
C LEU A 165 10.80 2.11 10.72
N ALA A 166 10.03 1.65 11.69
CA ALA A 166 8.56 1.67 11.62
C ALA A 166 8.04 3.10 11.40
N TRP A 167 8.58 4.06 12.12
CA TRP A 167 8.19 5.46 11.91
C TRP A 167 8.61 6.01 10.55
N GLN A 168 9.83 5.74 10.10
CA GLN A 168 10.28 6.13 8.76
C GLN A 168 9.38 5.54 7.66
N ILE A 169 8.94 4.29 7.83
CA ILE A 169 7.98 3.65 6.91
C ILE A 169 6.65 4.40 6.90
N VAL A 170 6.11 4.77 8.08
CA VAL A 170 4.86 5.54 8.19
C VAL A 170 5.00 6.92 7.53
N GLU A 171 6.08 7.65 7.82
CA GLU A 171 6.33 8.97 7.22
C GLU A 171 6.44 8.88 5.69
N GLU A 172 7.24 7.95 5.18
CA GLU A 172 7.39 7.71 3.75
C GLU A 172 6.03 7.38 3.12
N TRP A 173 5.29 6.43 3.72
CA TRP A 173 4.02 5.96 3.21
C TRP A 173 2.96 7.08 3.13
N LEU A 174 2.90 7.96 4.13
CA LEU A 174 1.97 9.08 4.16
C LEU A 174 2.37 10.21 3.21
N SER A 175 3.67 10.37 2.91
CA SER A 175 4.20 11.43 2.04
C SER A 175 4.04 11.12 0.55
N VAL A 176 3.93 9.83 0.19
CA VAL A 176 3.87 9.42 -1.21
C VAL A 176 2.48 9.60 -1.79
N GLU A 177 2.39 10.37 -2.86
CA GLU A 177 1.18 10.52 -3.64
C GLU A 177 0.98 9.32 -4.59
N TRP A 178 -0.27 9.12 -5.01
CA TRP A 178 -0.56 8.10 -6.00
C TRP A 178 -0.08 8.50 -7.38
N GLY A 179 0.66 7.59 -8.07
CA GLY A 179 1.22 7.82 -9.40
C GLY A 179 0.19 7.84 -10.55
N GLY A 180 -1.08 7.48 -10.30
CA GLY A 180 -2.15 7.56 -11.31
C GLY A 180 -1.83 6.82 -12.61
N ASP A 181 -2.21 7.41 -13.76
CA ASP A 181 -1.89 7.00 -15.15
C ASP A 181 -1.95 5.47 -15.41
N ARG A 182 -0.82 4.87 -15.80
CA ARG A 182 -0.71 3.43 -16.07
C ARG A 182 -1.11 2.54 -14.87
N HIS A 183 -0.95 3.07 -13.64
CA HIS A 183 -1.28 2.34 -12.42
C HIS A 183 -2.79 2.31 -12.18
N ALA A 184 -3.53 3.36 -12.55
CA ALA A 184 -4.98 3.46 -12.40
C ALA A 184 -5.71 2.28 -13.04
N ARG A 185 -5.33 1.89 -14.27
CA ARG A 185 -5.91 0.73 -14.94
C ARG A 185 -5.70 -0.59 -14.18
N ARG A 186 -4.56 -0.73 -13.49
CA ARG A 186 -4.26 -1.95 -12.72
C ARG A 186 -5.02 -1.98 -11.41
N VAL A 187 -5.11 -0.84 -10.72
CA VAL A 187 -5.92 -0.70 -9.51
C VAL A 187 -7.40 -0.95 -9.81
N ALA A 188 -7.93 -0.39 -10.90
CA ALA A 188 -9.31 -0.64 -11.33
C ALA A 188 -9.61 -2.14 -11.59
N LYS A 189 -8.61 -2.94 -12.00
CA LYS A 189 -8.77 -4.39 -12.12
C LYS A 189 -8.84 -5.10 -10.77
N ILE A 190 -8.12 -4.62 -9.77
CA ILE A 190 -8.23 -5.13 -8.38
C ILE A 190 -9.64 -4.86 -7.87
N ASP A 191 -10.13 -3.63 -8.03
CA ASP A 191 -11.47 -3.22 -7.59
C ASP A 191 -12.58 -4.02 -8.34
N ALA A 192 -12.38 -4.31 -9.63
CA ALA A 192 -13.32 -5.13 -10.41
C ALA A 192 -13.37 -6.59 -9.92
N ILE A 193 -12.23 -7.16 -9.54
CA ILE A 193 -12.17 -8.52 -8.95
C ILE A 193 -12.92 -8.53 -7.61
N GLU A 194 -12.66 -7.57 -6.74
CA GLU A 194 -13.36 -7.43 -5.47
C GLU A 194 -14.88 -7.39 -5.66
N GLN A 195 -15.37 -6.53 -6.56
CA GLN A 195 -16.81 -6.42 -6.88
C GLN A 195 -17.41 -7.72 -7.41
N GLN A 196 -16.65 -8.49 -8.18
CA GLN A 196 -17.09 -9.78 -8.69
C GLN A 196 -17.41 -10.76 -7.57
N TYR A 197 -16.54 -10.84 -6.55
CA TYR A 197 -16.68 -11.80 -5.45
C TYR A 197 -17.61 -11.30 -4.34
N SER A 198 -17.69 -10.01 -4.09
CA SER A 198 -18.63 -9.42 -3.12
C SER A 198 -20.09 -9.68 -3.51
N LYS A 199 -20.43 -9.70 -4.81
CA LYS A 199 -21.79 -10.01 -5.32
C LYS A 199 -22.18 -11.48 -5.18
N VAL A 200 -21.23 -12.39 -5.08
CA VAL A 200 -21.49 -13.83 -4.94
C VAL A 200 -21.99 -14.14 -3.52
N GLY A 201 -21.45 -13.48 -2.50
CA GLY A 201 -21.89 -13.65 -1.11
C GLY A 201 -23.37 -13.24 -0.88
N MET A 202 -23.86 -12.21 -1.57
CA MET A 202 -25.24 -11.75 -1.45
C MET A 202 -26.30 -12.67 -2.08
N ARG A 203 -25.92 -13.66 -2.91
CA ARG A 203 -26.85 -14.56 -3.58
C ARG A 203 -27.14 -15.84 -2.81
N GLN A 204 -26.46 -16.11 -1.71
CA GLN A 204 -26.65 -17.36 -0.93
C GLN A 204 -27.61 -17.23 0.24
N ASP A 205 -28.06 -16.01 0.59
CA ASP A 205 -28.99 -15.75 1.71
C ASP A 205 -30.47 -15.64 1.30
N THR A 206 -30.82 -16.00 0.05
CA THR A 206 -32.21 -16.01 -0.44
C THR A 206 -32.67 -17.41 -0.82
N GLY A 207 -32.51 -18.37 0.11
CA GLY A 207 -33.00 -19.73 0.00
C GLY A 207 -33.75 -20.17 1.25
#